data_15a306836b954f5c3ff62d02fdb51410
#
_entry.id   15a306836b954f5c3ff62d02fdb51410
#
_cell.length_a   1.000
_cell.length_b   1.000
_cell.length_c   1.000
_cell.angle_alpha   90.00
_cell.angle_beta   90.00
_cell.angle_gamma   90.00
#
_symmetry.space_group_name_H-M   'P 1'
#
loop_
_entity.id
_entity.type
_entity.pdbx_description
1 polymer ?
#
loop_
_entity_poly.entity_id
_entity_poly.type
_entity_poly.pdbx_seq_one_letter_code
_entity_poly.pdbx_strand_id
1 'polypeptide(L)'
;LFEKGIVKAMCLHVSHDCNLACRYCFASGGNFNMKKEVMSFETAKKAIDFIINNSGNKVHLEVDFFGGEPLLNFDVVKKTVEYAKEEAKKYGKIFRFTLTTNCVLLNDEIIDYLNKEMYNVVLSIDGRKEINDFTRPTANGKGSYDLIIENIKKVAKSRDELGLDYYIRGTYTKHNLDFYKDVEHFYDLGLRQLSVESVVADEKEDYAITKEDLPEIMESYDKLTDIYLERLGTDKEFRFF
;
A
#
# COMPACT_ATOMS: atom_id res chain seq x y z
N LEU A 1 9.40 -28.81 -4.01
CA LEU A 1 10.09 -28.73 -5.29
C LEU A 1 9.59 -27.46 -6.00
N PHE A 2 10.45 -26.43 -6.10
CA PHE A 2 10.13 -25.24 -6.89
C PHE A 2 10.22 -25.64 -8.38
N GLU A 3 9.09 -25.56 -9.08
CA GLU A 3 9.10 -25.70 -10.53
C GLU A 3 9.84 -24.48 -11.13
N LYS A 4 10.94 -24.74 -11.79
CA LYS A 4 11.77 -23.69 -12.41
C LYS A 4 10.95 -22.92 -13.43
N GLY A 5 10.84 -21.60 -13.25
CA GLY A 5 10.28 -20.71 -14.28
C GLY A 5 8.78 -20.39 -14.16
N ILE A 6 8.08 -20.75 -13.06
CA ILE A 6 6.69 -20.37 -12.87
C ILE A 6 6.60 -19.00 -12.17
N VAL A 7 5.94 -18.04 -12.82
CA VAL A 7 5.65 -16.71 -12.30
C VAL A 7 4.17 -16.62 -11.94
N LYS A 8 3.85 -16.37 -10.67
CA LYS A 8 2.46 -16.25 -10.17
C LYS A 8 2.06 -14.81 -9.91
N ALA A 9 2.99 -13.97 -9.52
CA ALA A 9 2.76 -12.60 -9.09
C ALA A 9 3.79 -11.65 -9.69
N MET A 10 3.41 -10.39 -9.90
CA MET A 10 4.32 -9.32 -10.32
C MET A 10 3.88 -7.98 -9.73
N CYS A 11 4.86 -7.11 -9.49
CA CYS A 11 4.64 -5.72 -9.17
C CYS A 11 4.93 -4.87 -10.42
N LEU A 12 3.99 -4.03 -10.81
CA LEU A 12 4.13 -3.09 -11.93
C LEU A 12 4.33 -1.68 -11.40
N HIS A 13 5.53 -1.13 -11.54
CA HIS A 13 5.81 0.26 -11.25
C HIS A 13 5.30 1.14 -12.38
N VAL A 14 3.99 1.44 -12.35
CA VAL A 14 3.32 2.16 -13.43
C VAL A 14 3.68 3.65 -13.50
N SER A 15 4.25 4.20 -12.41
CA SER A 15 4.74 5.58 -12.35
C SER A 15 6.08 5.66 -11.65
N HIS A 16 7.08 6.27 -12.29
CA HIS A 16 8.34 6.70 -11.69
C HIS A 16 8.28 8.20 -11.33
N ASP A 17 7.14 8.64 -10.79
CA ASP A 17 6.92 9.96 -10.20
C ASP A 17 5.97 9.84 -9.01
N CYS A 18 6.05 10.78 -8.08
CA CYS A 18 5.20 10.84 -6.89
C CYS A 18 4.87 12.30 -6.54
N ASN A 19 3.68 12.52 -6.01
CA ASN A 19 3.20 13.81 -5.51
C ASN A 19 3.51 14.05 -4.01
N LEU A 20 4.13 13.06 -3.34
CA LEU A 20 4.70 13.19 -2.00
C LEU A 20 6.23 13.11 -2.02
N ALA A 21 6.86 13.55 -0.92
CA ALA A 21 8.30 13.52 -0.70
C ALA A 21 8.63 12.83 0.64
N CYS A 22 8.15 11.59 0.81
CA CYS A 22 8.36 10.82 2.04
C CYS A 22 9.84 10.70 2.37
N ARG A 23 10.22 10.99 3.64
CA ARG A 23 11.63 11.03 4.08
C ARG A 23 12.34 9.69 3.91
N TYR A 24 11.66 8.60 4.22
CA TYR A 24 12.17 7.22 4.14
C TYR A 24 11.96 6.55 2.77
N CYS A 25 11.60 7.32 1.73
CA CYS A 25 11.22 6.73 0.44
C CYS A 25 12.35 5.96 -0.22
N PHE A 26 12.29 4.64 -0.21
CA PHE A 26 13.26 3.76 -0.89
C PHE A 26 13.30 3.98 -2.41
N ALA A 27 12.22 4.54 -2.98
CA ALA A 27 12.11 4.85 -4.39
C ALA A 27 12.60 6.27 -4.73
N SER A 28 13.31 6.96 -3.82
CA SER A 28 13.89 8.30 -4.05
C SER A 28 12.87 9.30 -4.60
N GLY A 29 11.72 9.44 -3.93
CA GLY A 29 10.62 10.28 -4.41
C GLY A 29 9.85 9.70 -5.58
N GLY A 30 9.91 8.37 -5.75
CA GLY A 30 9.17 7.60 -6.75
C GLY A 30 9.91 7.33 -8.05
N ASN A 31 11.06 7.96 -8.29
CA ASN A 31 11.80 7.80 -9.55
C ASN A 31 12.86 6.70 -9.53
N PHE A 32 13.12 6.05 -8.39
CA PHE A 32 14.11 4.97 -8.24
C PHE A 32 15.52 5.36 -8.70
N ASN A 33 15.92 6.61 -8.49
CA ASN A 33 17.16 7.21 -9.00
C ASN A 33 17.29 7.20 -10.53
N MET A 34 16.16 7.12 -11.25
CA MET A 34 16.06 7.17 -12.70
C MET A 34 15.33 8.45 -13.14
N LYS A 35 15.15 8.61 -14.44
CA LYS A 35 14.32 9.68 -14.99
C LYS A 35 12.87 9.49 -14.57
N LYS A 36 12.18 10.60 -14.24
CA LYS A 36 10.75 10.58 -14.03
C LYS A 36 10.03 10.20 -15.33
N GLU A 37 9.32 9.09 -15.29
CA GLU A 37 8.60 8.54 -16.43
C GLU A 37 7.34 7.82 -15.94
N VAL A 38 6.40 7.62 -16.83
CA VAL A 38 5.23 6.77 -16.60
C VAL A 38 5.25 5.60 -17.57
N MET A 39 4.81 4.43 -17.10
CA MET A 39 4.76 3.23 -17.93
C MET A 39 3.77 3.43 -19.07
N SER A 40 4.17 3.04 -20.28
CA SER A 40 3.23 2.99 -21.41
C SER A 40 2.31 1.79 -21.31
N PHE A 41 1.11 1.90 -21.90
CA PHE A 41 0.20 0.75 -21.97
C PHE A 41 0.84 -0.45 -22.70
N GLU A 42 1.63 -0.21 -23.73
CA GLU A 42 2.34 -1.28 -24.47
C GLU A 42 3.33 -2.04 -23.58
N THR A 43 3.98 -1.36 -22.63
CA THR A 43 4.86 -2.00 -21.66
C THR A 43 4.05 -2.83 -20.65
N ALA A 44 2.98 -2.28 -20.13
CA ALA A 44 2.09 -2.99 -19.21
C ALA A 44 1.46 -4.23 -19.87
N LYS A 45 1.03 -4.11 -21.13
CA LYS A 45 0.53 -5.23 -21.94
C LYS A 45 1.54 -6.36 -22.05
N LYS A 46 2.79 -6.05 -22.39
CA LYS A 46 3.87 -7.06 -22.45
C LYS A 46 4.10 -7.75 -21.12
N ALA A 47 3.96 -7.03 -20.00
CA ALA A 47 4.09 -7.60 -18.68
C ALA A 47 2.92 -8.58 -18.37
N ILE A 48 1.69 -8.26 -18.77
CA ILE A 48 0.55 -9.18 -18.63
C ILE A 48 0.75 -10.42 -19.51
N ASP A 49 1.18 -10.27 -20.76
CA ASP A 49 1.49 -11.39 -21.65
C ASP A 49 2.59 -12.27 -21.05
N PHE A 50 3.62 -11.66 -20.46
CA PHE A 50 4.71 -12.36 -19.79
C PHE A 50 4.22 -13.23 -18.63
N ILE A 51 3.43 -12.68 -17.70
CA ILE A 51 2.95 -13.45 -16.55
C ILE A 51 2.03 -14.59 -16.99
N ILE A 52 1.14 -14.38 -17.96
CA ILE A 52 0.28 -15.42 -18.50
C ILE A 52 1.13 -16.57 -19.09
N ASN A 53 2.09 -16.23 -19.95
CA ASN A 53 2.91 -17.23 -20.65
C ASN A 53 3.86 -18.00 -19.72
N ASN A 54 4.23 -17.41 -18.57
CA ASN A 54 5.15 -18.02 -17.61
C ASN A 54 4.46 -18.54 -16.33
N SER A 55 3.14 -18.57 -16.27
CA SER A 55 2.38 -19.02 -15.09
C SER A 55 2.13 -20.53 -15.04
N GLY A 56 2.47 -21.27 -16.08
CA GLY A 56 2.23 -22.69 -16.16
C GLY A 56 0.75 -23.03 -15.89
N ASN A 57 0.51 -23.97 -14.99
CA ASN A 57 -0.84 -24.40 -14.58
C ASN A 57 -1.48 -23.54 -13.46
N LYS A 58 -0.82 -22.46 -13.01
CA LYS A 58 -1.40 -21.58 -11.99
C LYS A 58 -2.61 -20.84 -12.55
N VAL A 59 -3.75 -20.97 -11.91
CA VAL A 59 -5.01 -20.33 -12.31
C VAL A 59 -5.07 -18.88 -11.81
N HIS A 60 -4.73 -18.66 -10.54
CA HIS A 60 -4.74 -17.31 -9.92
C HIS A 60 -3.40 -16.61 -10.12
N LEU A 61 -3.46 -15.44 -10.75
CA LEU A 61 -2.32 -14.56 -11.00
C LEU A 61 -2.52 -13.24 -10.26
N GLU A 62 -1.45 -12.67 -9.75
CA GLU A 62 -1.49 -11.47 -8.92
C GLU A 62 -0.69 -10.35 -9.59
N VAL A 63 -1.29 -9.16 -9.67
CA VAL A 63 -0.63 -7.95 -10.17
C VAL A 63 -0.84 -6.84 -9.16
N ASP A 64 0.27 -6.30 -8.66
CA ASP A 64 0.27 -5.14 -7.78
C ASP A 64 0.69 -3.89 -8.56
N PHE A 65 -0.21 -2.92 -8.64
CA PHE A 65 0.08 -1.61 -9.21
C PHE A 65 0.76 -0.73 -8.15
N PHE A 66 1.99 -0.38 -8.43
CA PHE A 66 2.89 0.32 -7.52
C PHE A 66 3.72 1.38 -8.27
N GLY A 67 4.81 1.84 -7.64
CA GLY A 67 5.77 2.79 -8.20
C GLY A 67 6.03 3.95 -7.24
N GLY A 68 6.08 5.18 -7.74
CA GLY A 68 6.00 6.38 -6.92
C GLY A 68 4.57 6.56 -6.41
N GLU A 69 3.67 7.03 -7.29
CA GLU A 69 2.23 7.02 -7.04
C GLU A 69 1.50 6.50 -8.28
N PRO A 70 0.87 5.32 -8.23
CA PRO A 70 0.24 4.71 -9.39
C PRO A 70 -0.96 5.50 -9.93
N LEU A 71 -1.66 6.27 -9.10
CA LEU A 71 -2.78 7.09 -9.54
C LEU A 71 -2.36 8.25 -10.46
N LEU A 72 -1.07 8.59 -10.54
CA LEU A 72 -0.55 9.52 -11.56
C LEU A 72 -0.63 8.94 -12.98
N ASN A 73 -0.75 7.61 -13.10
CA ASN A 73 -0.89 6.91 -14.38
C ASN A 73 -2.14 6.01 -14.40
N PHE A 74 -3.22 6.50 -13.81
CA PHE A 74 -4.43 5.72 -13.57
C PHE A 74 -5.08 5.20 -14.86
N ASP A 75 -4.97 5.93 -15.96
CA ASP A 75 -5.49 5.48 -17.27
C ASP A 75 -4.80 4.21 -17.76
N VAL A 76 -3.49 4.08 -17.52
CA VAL A 76 -2.77 2.85 -17.86
C VAL A 76 -3.15 1.72 -16.93
N VAL A 77 -3.40 1.99 -15.63
CA VAL A 77 -3.95 0.99 -14.69
C VAL A 77 -5.27 0.45 -15.23
N LYS A 78 -6.23 1.31 -15.58
CA LYS A 78 -7.54 0.91 -16.11
C LYS A 78 -7.41 0.04 -17.37
N LYS A 79 -6.63 0.49 -18.34
CA LYS A 79 -6.41 -0.26 -19.59
C LYS A 79 -5.73 -1.61 -19.35
N THR A 80 -4.80 -1.68 -18.40
CA THR A 80 -4.09 -2.92 -18.04
C THR A 80 -5.03 -3.93 -17.39
N VAL A 81 -5.89 -3.49 -16.47
CA VAL A 81 -6.91 -4.35 -15.84
C VAL A 81 -7.87 -4.91 -16.89
N GLU A 82 -8.40 -4.07 -17.79
CA GLU A 82 -9.29 -4.48 -18.86
C GLU A 82 -8.62 -5.53 -19.76
N TYR A 83 -7.42 -5.23 -20.26
CA TYR A 83 -6.66 -6.14 -21.11
C TYR A 83 -6.36 -7.47 -20.41
N ALA A 84 -5.90 -7.43 -19.15
CA ALA A 84 -5.59 -8.64 -18.40
C ALA A 84 -6.83 -9.53 -18.18
N LYS A 85 -8.00 -8.94 -17.91
CA LYS A 85 -9.28 -9.68 -17.75
C LYS A 85 -9.73 -10.31 -19.06
N GLU A 86 -9.52 -9.66 -20.20
CA GLU A 86 -9.85 -10.21 -21.53
C GLU A 86 -8.91 -11.36 -21.90
N GLU A 87 -7.60 -11.19 -21.73
CA GLU A 87 -6.63 -12.24 -22.02
C GLU A 87 -6.79 -13.43 -21.07
N ALA A 88 -7.06 -13.19 -19.79
CA ALA A 88 -7.28 -14.23 -18.79
C ALA A 88 -8.34 -15.25 -19.22
N LYS A 89 -9.43 -14.79 -19.85
CA LYS A 89 -10.51 -15.66 -20.35
C LYS A 89 -10.01 -16.67 -21.39
N LYS A 90 -9.06 -16.27 -22.25
CA LYS A 90 -8.51 -17.11 -23.32
C LYS A 90 -7.63 -18.24 -22.77
N TYR A 91 -6.98 -17.99 -21.62
CA TYR A 91 -6.00 -18.90 -21.03
C TYR A 91 -6.51 -19.59 -19.74
N GLY A 92 -7.77 -19.41 -19.36
CA GLY A 92 -8.33 -19.98 -18.13
C GLY A 92 -7.67 -19.45 -16.86
N LYS A 93 -7.27 -18.18 -16.86
CA LYS A 93 -6.63 -17.50 -15.72
C LYS A 93 -7.61 -16.57 -15.01
N ILE A 94 -7.28 -16.22 -13.77
CA ILE A 94 -8.02 -15.26 -12.94
C ILE A 94 -6.98 -14.30 -12.34
N PHE A 95 -7.11 -13.02 -12.65
CA PHE A 95 -6.25 -11.99 -12.05
C PHE A 95 -6.85 -11.46 -10.75
N ARG A 96 -5.97 -11.24 -9.76
CA ARG A 96 -6.23 -10.47 -8.55
C ARG A 96 -5.34 -9.23 -8.60
N PHE A 97 -5.97 -8.07 -8.63
CA PHE A 97 -5.26 -6.80 -8.69
C PHE A 97 -5.17 -6.18 -7.31
N THR A 98 -4.00 -5.68 -6.95
CA THR A 98 -3.76 -4.81 -5.80
C THR A 98 -3.31 -3.45 -6.30
N LEU A 99 -3.66 -2.40 -5.59
CA LEU A 99 -3.14 -1.06 -5.85
C LEU A 99 -2.72 -0.42 -4.53
N THR A 100 -1.46 0.04 -4.48
CA THR A 100 -0.89 0.74 -3.33
C THR A 100 -0.83 2.23 -3.62
N THR A 101 -1.49 3.07 -2.81
CA THR A 101 -1.56 4.52 -3.04
C THR A 101 -1.26 5.33 -1.77
N ASN A 102 -0.73 6.53 -1.97
CA ASN A 102 -0.58 7.54 -0.92
C ASN A 102 -1.87 8.33 -0.65
N CYS A 103 -2.96 8.01 -1.32
CA CYS A 103 -4.33 8.51 -1.11
C CYS A 103 -4.59 9.97 -1.48
N VAL A 104 -3.60 10.74 -1.92
CA VAL A 104 -3.77 12.18 -2.24
C VAL A 104 -4.69 12.40 -3.44
N LEU A 105 -4.62 11.53 -4.45
CA LEU A 105 -5.39 11.65 -5.70
C LEU A 105 -6.74 10.92 -5.67
N LEU A 106 -7.08 10.26 -4.56
CA LEU A 106 -8.36 9.58 -4.43
C LEU A 106 -9.52 10.58 -4.53
N ASN A 107 -10.53 10.19 -5.27
CA ASN A 107 -11.84 10.84 -5.37
C ASN A 107 -12.91 9.77 -5.52
N ASP A 108 -14.18 10.15 -5.52
CA ASP A 108 -15.29 9.20 -5.53
C ASP A 108 -15.28 8.30 -6.79
N GLU A 109 -14.93 8.81 -7.97
CA GLU A 109 -14.82 8.01 -9.21
C GLU A 109 -13.72 6.95 -9.11
N ILE A 110 -12.55 7.31 -8.57
CA ILE A 110 -11.43 6.38 -8.38
C ILE A 110 -11.81 5.34 -7.33
N ILE A 111 -12.44 5.74 -6.23
CA ILE A 111 -12.88 4.81 -5.16
C ILE A 111 -13.87 3.78 -5.72
N ASP A 112 -14.84 4.21 -6.49
CA ASP A 112 -15.82 3.30 -7.14
C ASP A 112 -15.11 2.29 -8.06
N TYR A 113 -14.14 2.76 -8.84
CA TYR A 113 -13.33 1.89 -9.69
C TYR A 113 -12.51 0.88 -8.87
N LEU A 114 -11.84 1.33 -7.81
CA LEU A 114 -11.05 0.45 -6.94
C LEU A 114 -11.92 -0.62 -6.27
N ASN A 115 -13.11 -0.24 -5.81
CA ASN A 115 -14.06 -1.18 -5.22
C ASN A 115 -14.55 -2.24 -6.23
N LYS A 116 -14.68 -1.88 -7.48
CA LYS A 116 -15.14 -2.77 -8.55
C LYS A 116 -14.05 -3.71 -9.06
N GLU A 117 -12.82 -3.21 -9.19
CA GLU A 117 -11.78 -3.88 -9.98
C GLU A 117 -10.64 -4.45 -9.13
N MET A 118 -10.37 -3.88 -7.94
CA MET A 118 -9.24 -4.29 -7.11
C MET A 118 -9.66 -5.32 -6.07
N TYR A 119 -8.94 -6.45 -6.06
CA TYR A 119 -9.07 -7.46 -5.02
C TYR A 119 -8.65 -6.88 -3.66
N ASN A 120 -7.58 -6.09 -3.65
CA ASN A 120 -7.09 -5.40 -2.46
C ASN A 120 -6.63 -3.98 -2.77
N VAL A 121 -6.73 -3.08 -1.78
CA VAL A 121 -6.23 -1.70 -1.86
C VAL A 121 -5.37 -1.41 -0.63
N VAL A 122 -4.15 -0.96 -0.86
CA VAL A 122 -3.21 -0.57 0.20
C VAL A 122 -3.20 0.95 0.31
N LEU A 123 -3.55 1.46 1.49
CA LEU A 123 -3.69 2.88 1.80
C LEU A 123 -2.53 3.31 2.71
N SER A 124 -1.62 4.11 2.19
CA SER A 124 -0.40 4.49 2.90
C SER A 124 -0.62 5.70 3.81
N ILE A 125 -0.48 5.50 5.11
CA ILE A 125 -0.51 6.52 6.17
C ILE A 125 0.28 6.01 7.38
N ASP A 126 1.12 6.85 8.00
CA ASP A 126 2.09 6.38 8.99
C ASP A 126 1.61 6.49 10.46
N GLY A 127 0.46 7.11 10.71
CA GLY A 127 -0.04 7.21 12.08
C GLY A 127 -0.76 8.52 12.38
N ARG A 128 -0.59 8.99 13.62
CA ARG A 128 -1.08 10.30 14.08
C ARG A 128 -0.61 11.41 13.15
N LYS A 129 -1.37 12.51 13.12
CA LYS A 129 -1.14 13.62 12.17
C LYS A 129 0.30 14.13 12.18
N GLU A 130 0.87 14.37 13.36
CA GLU A 130 2.23 14.87 13.50
C GLU A 130 3.28 13.91 12.94
N ILE A 131 3.07 12.60 13.11
CA ILE A 131 3.95 11.55 12.58
C ILE A 131 3.84 11.50 11.06
N ASN A 132 2.63 11.39 10.55
CA ASN A 132 2.42 11.33 9.10
C ASN A 132 2.93 12.59 8.39
N ASP A 133 2.68 13.78 8.93
CA ASP A 133 3.12 15.03 8.32
C ASP A 133 4.63 15.19 8.34
N PHE A 134 5.31 14.63 9.34
CA PHE A 134 6.77 14.57 9.41
C PHE A 134 7.36 13.58 8.39
N THR A 135 6.84 12.36 8.34
CA THR A 135 7.42 11.27 7.54
C THR A 135 7.01 11.34 6.06
N ARG A 136 5.80 11.83 5.77
CA ARG A 136 5.19 11.86 4.43
C ARG A 136 4.78 13.27 3.99
N PRO A 137 5.71 14.24 3.97
CA PRO A 137 5.39 15.59 3.49
C PRO A 137 5.07 15.58 1.99
N THR A 138 4.31 16.57 1.56
CA THR A 138 4.14 16.92 0.15
C THR A 138 5.44 17.45 -0.45
N ALA A 139 5.54 17.51 -1.77
CA ALA A 139 6.74 18.02 -2.47
C ALA A 139 7.13 19.47 -2.09
N ASN A 140 6.19 20.26 -1.57
CA ASN A 140 6.42 21.61 -1.08
C ASN A 140 6.65 21.68 0.44
N GLY A 141 6.86 20.53 1.11
CA GLY A 141 7.20 20.43 2.53
C GLY A 141 6.02 20.62 3.49
N LYS A 142 4.77 20.69 3.00
CA LYS A 142 3.58 20.73 3.86
C LYS A 142 3.17 19.32 4.27
N GLY A 143 2.43 19.20 5.40
CA GLY A 143 1.85 17.95 5.82
C GLY A 143 0.85 17.38 4.80
N SER A 144 0.72 16.06 4.77
CA SER A 144 -0.20 15.36 3.87
C SER A 144 -1.42 14.76 4.59
N TYR A 145 -1.40 14.67 5.91
CA TYR A 145 -2.45 14.01 6.69
C TYR A 145 -3.86 14.52 6.37
N ASP A 146 -4.07 15.84 6.44
CA ASP A 146 -5.38 16.45 6.19
C ASP A 146 -5.85 16.30 4.72
N LEU A 147 -4.93 16.03 3.80
CA LEU A 147 -5.27 15.77 2.39
C LEU A 147 -5.81 14.36 2.15
N ILE A 148 -5.40 13.39 3.00
CA ILE A 148 -5.64 11.97 2.73
C ILE A 148 -6.66 11.33 3.66
N ILE A 149 -6.81 11.82 4.89
CA ILE A 149 -7.55 11.10 5.93
C ILE A 149 -9.03 10.87 5.59
N GLU A 150 -9.71 11.86 5.02
CA GLU A 150 -11.12 11.70 4.65
C GLU A 150 -11.30 10.73 3.47
N ASN A 151 -10.35 10.71 2.53
CA ASN A 151 -10.34 9.73 1.43
C ASN A 151 -10.11 8.30 1.96
N ILE A 152 -9.18 8.13 2.89
CA ILE A 152 -8.92 6.83 3.54
C ILE A 152 -10.16 6.31 4.22
N LYS A 153 -10.84 7.14 5.02
CA LYS A 153 -12.11 6.78 5.69
C LYS A 153 -13.19 6.36 4.70
N LYS A 154 -13.33 7.08 3.58
CA LYS A 154 -14.31 6.74 2.53
C LYS A 154 -14.01 5.36 1.93
N VAL A 155 -12.74 5.09 1.57
CA VAL A 155 -12.33 3.78 1.02
C VAL A 155 -12.60 2.68 2.04
N ALA A 156 -12.12 2.83 3.28
CA ALA A 156 -12.28 1.82 4.33
C ALA A 156 -13.77 1.50 4.55
N LYS A 157 -14.59 2.53 4.77
CA LYS A 157 -16.05 2.36 4.96
C LYS A 157 -16.71 1.66 3.78
N SER A 158 -16.46 2.10 2.55
CA SER A 158 -17.10 1.50 1.38
C SER A 158 -16.66 0.05 1.15
N ARG A 159 -15.39 -0.27 1.43
CA ARG A 159 -14.89 -1.66 1.30
C ARG A 159 -15.41 -2.57 2.41
N ASP A 160 -15.52 -2.08 3.64
CA ASP A 160 -16.14 -2.82 4.76
C ASP A 160 -17.63 -3.13 4.47
N GLU A 161 -18.39 -2.15 3.95
CA GLU A 161 -19.80 -2.34 3.54
C GLU A 161 -19.96 -3.36 2.41
N LEU A 162 -18.97 -3.49 1.52
CA LEU A 162 -18.95 -4.43 0.41
C LEU A 162 -18.31 -5.79 0.77
N GLY A 163 -17.74 -5.94 1.97
CA GLY A 163 -16.99 -7.14 2.38
C GLY A 163 -15.68 -7.33 1.60
N LEU A 164 -15.02 -6.23 1.23
CA LEU A 164 -13.76 -6.23 0.47
C LEU A 164 -12.58 -5.92 1.38
N ASP A 165 -11.42 -6.51 1.06
CA ASP A 165 -10.19 -6.26 1.81
C ASP A 165 -9.52 -4.93 1.43
N TYR A 166 -8.95 -4.25 2.42
CA TYR A 166 -8.00 -3.14 2.28
C TYR A 166 -6.92 -3.26 3.35
N TYR A 167 -5.83 -2.52 3.20
CA TYR A 167 -4.82 -2.42 4.25
C TYR A 167 -4.45 -0.96 4.47
N ILE A 168 -4.50 -0.54 5.72
CA ILE A 168 -3.76 0.64 6.17
C ILE A 168 -2.31 0.20 6.33
N ARG A 169 -1.41 0.83 5.58
CA ARG A 169 0.01 0.56 5.63
C ARG A 169 0.75 1.75 6.21
N GLY A 170 1.21 1.61 7.44
CA GLY A 170 2.04 2.58 8.13
C GLY A 170 3.49 2.16 8.22
N THR A 171 4.38 3.15 8.37
CA THR A 171 5.80 2.92 8.66
C THR A 171 6.16 3.64 9.95
N TYR A 172 6.66 2.89 10.95
CA TYR A 172 7.20 3.53 12.13
C TYR A 172 8.71 3.74 12.01
N THR A 173 9.17 4.80 12.62
CA THR A 173 10.55 5.28 12.59
C THR A 173 11.03 5.53 14.02
N LYS A 174 12.25 5.99 14.19
CA LYS A 174 12.76 6.46 15.50
C LYS A 174 11.89 7.55 16.15
N HIS A 175 11.09 8.27 15.37
CA HIS A 175 10.25 9.37 15.88
C HIS A 175 8.90 8.91 16.44
N ASN A 176 8.52 7.64 16.24
CA ASN A 176 7.28 7.04 16.74
C ASN A 176 7.47 5.58 17.16
N LEU A 177 8.45 5.34 18.04
CA LEU A 177 8.67 4.01 18.61
C LEU A 177 7.44 3.53 19.42
N ASP A 178 6.60 4.47 19.87
CA ASP A 178 5.30 4.24 20.49
C ASP A 178 4.17 3.96 19.47
N PHE A 179 4.49 3.26 18.37
CA PHE A 179 3.60 3.03 17.22
C PHE A 179 2.29 2.31 17.58
N TYR A 180 2.18 1.65 18.73
CA TYR A 180 0.90 1.14 19.22
C TYR A 180 -0.16 2.25 19.32
N LYS A 181 0.25 3.50 19.63
CA LYS A 181 -0.65 4.66 19.64
C LYS A 181 -1.11 5.05 18.23
N ASP A 182 -0.29 4.80 17.21
CA ASP A 182 -0.66 5.04 15.83
C ASP A 182 -1.70 3.99 15.36
N VAL A 183 -1.54 2.74 15.81
CA VAL A 183 -2.54 1.69 15.60
C VAL A 183 -3.87 2.02 16.31
N GLU A 184 -3.83 2.49 17.56
CA GLU A 184 -5.02 2.95 18.26
C GLU A 184 -5.67 4.14 17.56
N HIS A 185 -4.88 5.10 17.08
CA HIS A 185 -5.37 6.23 16.30
C HIS A 185 -6.13 5.76 15.04
N PHE A 186 -5.58 4.82 14.29
CA PHE A 186 -6.28 4.23 13.13
C PHE A 186 -7.58 3.56 13.54
N TYR A 187 -7.56 2.81 14.64
CA TYR A 187 -8.75 2.18 15.19
C TYR A 187 -9.84 3.19 15.54
N ASP A 188 -9.50 4.30 16.19
CA ASP A 188 -10.42 5.38 16.58
C ASP A 188 -11.01 6.09 15.36
N LEU A 189 -10.32 6.11 14.24
CA LEU A 189 -10.81 6.61 12.95
C LEU A 189 -11.77 5.64 12.24
N GLY A 190 -12.03 4.46 12.81
CA GLY A 190 -12.89 3.44 12.23
C GLY A 190 -12.19 2.47 11.29
N LEU A 191 -10.85 2.52 11.19
CA LEU A 191 -10.08 1.63 10.34
C LEU A 191 -9.84 0.29 11.05
N ARG A 192 -10.00 -0.83 10.34
CA ARG A 192 -10.02 -2.18 10.96
C ARG A 192 -9.04 -3.18 10.34
N GLN A 193 -8.37 -2.84 9.26
CA GLN A 193 -7.38 -3.71 8.61
C GLN A 193 -6.05 -2.97 8.56
N LEU A 194 -5.17 -3.25 9.52
CA LEU A 194 -4.02 -2.42 9.86
C LEU A 194 -2.71 -3.19 9.70
N SER A 195 -1.67 -2.51 9.22
CA SER A 195 -0.29 -2.98 9.20
C SER A 195 0.63 -1.81 9.46
N VAL A 196 1.54 -1.96 10.41
CA VAL A 196 2.57 -0.95 10.69
C VAL A 196 3.92 -1.67 10.75
N GLU A 197 4.88 -1.25 9.93
CA GLU A 197 6.18 -1.88 9.80
C GLU A 197 7.32 -0.92 10.12
N SER A 198 8.45 -1.48 10.54
CA SER A 198 9.64 -0.70 10.80
C SER A 198 10.22 -0.09 9.51
N VAL A 199 10.72 1.13 9.62
CA VAL A 199 11.54 1.71 8.57
C VAL A 199 12.82 0.90 8.36
N VAL A 200 13.26 0.78 7.10
CA VAL A 200 14.58 0.29 6.74
C VAL A 200 15.36 1.48 6.18
N ALA A 201 16.40 1.90 6.88
CA ALA A 201 17.19 3.10 6.55
C ALA A 201 18.67 2.91 6.90
N ASP A 202 19.54 3.74 6.32
CA ASP A 202 20.94 3.86 6.78
C ASP A 202 20.95 4.48 8.19
N GLU A 203 21.77 3.96 9.10
CA GLU A 203 21.87 4.41 10.49
C GLU A 203 22.23 5.92 10.63
N LYS A 204 22.67 6.57 9.56
CA LYS A 204 22.97 7.99 9.51
C LYS A 204 21.74 8.88 9.37
N GLU A 205 20.61 8.30 8.96
CA GLU A 205 19.36 9.04 8.82
C GLU A 205 18.76 9.32 10.21
N ASP A 206 18.21 10.51 10.39
CA ASP A 206 17.65 10.95 11.68
C ASP A 206 16.39 10.18 12.10
N TYR A 207 15.78 9.48 11.18
CA TYR A 207 14.61 8.62 11.39
C TYR A 207 14.95 7.10 11.48
N ALA A 208 16.23 6.74 11.35
CA ALA A 208 16.67 5.35 11.39
C ALA A 208 16.51 4.74 12.78
N ILE A 209 16.07 3.50 12.80
CA ILE A 209 15.99 2.69 14.02
C ILE A 209 17.34 2.04 14.27
N THR A 210 17.79 2.11 15.51
CA THR A 210 19.08 1.56 15.96
C THR A 210 18.86 0.47 17.03
N LYS A 211 19.93 -0.17 17.47
CA LYS A 211 19.84 -1.21 18.50
C LYS A 211 19.37 -0.67 19.84
N GLU A 212 19.68 0.59 20.13
CA GLU A 212 19.30 1.29 21.35
C GLU A 212 17.78 1.49 21.45
N ASP A 213 17.08 1.52 20.30
CA ASP A 213 15.63 1.72 20.21
C ASP A 213 14.83 0.41 20.44
N LEU A 214 15.50 -0.76 20.40
CA LEU A 214 14.84 -2.07 20.51
C LEU A 214 14.00 -2.25 21.78
N PRO A 215 14.44 -1.82 22.99
CA PRO A 215 13.63 -1.99 24.19
C PRO A 215 12.27 -1.28 24.08
N GLU A 216 12.23 -0.06 23.53
CA GLU A 216 10.98 0.69 23.37
C GLU A 216 10.08 0.08 22.30
N ILE A 217 10.68 -0.44 21.22
CA ILE A 217 9.96 -1.19 20.19
C ILE A 217 9.30 -2.44 20.78
N MET A 218 10.03 -3.21 21.59
CA MET A 218 9.49 -4.39 22.24
C MET A 218 8.32 -4.04 23.18
N GLU A 219 8.47 -2.98 23.98
CA GLU A 219 7.38 -2.47 24.83
C GLU A 219 6.15 -2.08 24.00
N SER A 220 6.33 -1.47 22.82
CA SER A 220 5.25 -1.13 21.92
C SER A 220 4.54 -2.36 21.35
N TYR A 221 5.27 -3.41 20.99
CA TYR A 221 4.65 -4.67 20.58
C TYR A 221 3.89 -5.36 21.72
N ASP A 222 4.42 -5.33 22.94
CA ASP A 222 3.74 -5.90 24.12
C ASP A 222 2.41 -5.17 24.36
N LYS A 223 2.41 -3.83 24.35
CA LYS A 223 1.19 -3.02 24.50
C LYS A 223 0.18 -3.28 23.37
N LEU A 224 0.67 -3.36 22.13
CA LEU A 224 -0.19 -3.67 20.99
C LEU A 224 -0.81 -5.08 21.12
N THR A 225 -0.04 -6.03 21.62
CA THR A 225 -0.53 -7.39 21.86
C THR A 225 -1.63 -7.40 22.91
N ASP A 226 -1.47 -6.68 24.02
CA ASP A 226 -2.48 -6.56 25.07
C ASP A 226 -3.79 -5.95 24.52
N ILE A 227 -3.69 -4.85 23.74
CA ILE A 227 -4.82 -4.19 23.09
C ILE A 227 -5.52 -5.15 22.11
N TYR A 228 -4.73 -5.89 21.30
CA TYR A 228 -5.26 -6.83 20.33
C TYR A 228 -6.02 -7.97 21.01
N LEU A 229 -5.45 -8.58 22.06
CA LEU A 229 -6.07 -9.67 22.81
C LEU A 229 -7.34 -9.23 23.55
N GLU A 230 -7.36 -8.02 24.11
CA GLU A 230 -8.56 -7.45 24.74
C GLU A 230 -9.72 -7.32 23.77
N ARG A 231 -9.44 -6.99 22.52
CA ARG A 231 -10.45 -6.73 21.47
C ARG A 231 -10.83 -7.96 20.67
N LEU A 232 -10.00 -8.99 20.66
CA LEU A 232 -10.20 -10.21 19.86
C LEU A 232 -11.51 -10.92 20.22
N GLY A 233 -12.32 -11.24 19.21
CA GLY A 233 -13.62 -11.88 19.35
C GLY A 233 -14.73 -10.99 19.92
N THR A 234 -14.52 -9.67 20.00
CA THR A 234 -15.51 -8.67 20.41
C THR A 234 -15.97 -7.83 19.21
N ASP A 235 -16.95 -6.95 19.41
CA ASP A 235 -17.34 -5.93 18.43
C ASP A 235 -16.25 -4.87 18.15
N LYS A 236 -15.17 -4.89 18.94
CA LYS A 236 -13.99 -4.03 18.81
C LYS A 236 -12.84 -4.70 18.08
N GLU A 237 -13.03 -5.88 17.53
CA GLU A 237 -11.99 -6.61 16.80
C GLU A 237 -11.47 -5.81 15.60
N PHE A 238 -10.17 -5.92 15.34
CA PHE A 238 -9.50 -5.43 14.15
C PHE A 238 -8.47 -6.46 13.67
N ARG A 239 -8.08 -6.40 12.41
CA ARG A 239 -7.01 -7.24 11.87
C ARG A 239 -5.70 -6.46 11.93
N PHE A 240 -4.65 -7.11 12.41
CA PHE A 240 -3.29 -6.60 12.36
C PHE A 240 -2.41 -7.60 11.61
N PHE A 241 -1.63 -7.14 10.63
CA PHE A 241 -0.85 -7.96 9.70
C PHE A 241 0.64 -7.74 9.89
#